data_98193e22e14e8024bd8c8bd32143fec5
#
_entry.id   98193e22e14e8024bd8c8bd32143fec5
#
_cell.length_a   1.000
_cell.length_b   1.000
_cell.length_c   1.000
_cell.angle_alpha   90.00
_cell.angle_beta   90.00
_cell.angle_gamma   90.00
#
_symmetry.space_group_name_H-M   'P 1'
#
loop_
_entity.id
_entity.type
_entity.pdbx_description
1 polymer ?
#
loop_
_entity_poly.entity_id
_entity_poly.type
_entity_poly.pdbx_seq_one_letter_code
_entity_poly.pdbx_strand_id
1 'polypeptide(L)'
;MTIEAKIISSVTDGIKSLYGQEATATQIQLQKTKKEFEGHLTLVVFPFLKMSRKSPEQTATEIGEYLKANCPAISAYNVIKGFLNLTISSDCWIELLNDIHATAQYGLTQATESSPLVMIEYSSPNTNKPLHLGHVRNNLLGNALANIVAANGNRVVKTNIVNDRGIHICKSMLAWLKYGEGETPESSGKKGDHLIGDYYVAFDKHYKAEVKELMTKYTAEGLSEEEAKAKAEAESPLMKEAREMLVKWEAGDPEVRDLWKRMNDWVYAGFDETYKMMGVSFDKIYYESDTYLEGKEKVLEGLEKKFFYRKEDGSVWADLTGEGLDHKLLLRADGTSVYMTQDIGTAKLRFADYPIDKMIYVVGNEQNYHFQVLSILLDKLGFEWGKGLVHFSYGMVELPEGKMKSREGTVVDADDLMAEMIGTAKETSQELGKLDGLSQEEADNIARIVGLGALKYFILKVDARKNMTFNPKESIDFNGNTGPFIQYTYARIQSVLRKAEETGITIPAILPTGIRLSEKEEGLIQMLADFSAVVKEAGTTYSPSGIANYCYDLVKEYNQFYHDFSILREENESLKVFRLALSENVAKIVRLGMGLLGIEVPERM
;
A
#
# COMPACT_ATOMS: atom_id res chain seq x y z
N MET A 1 30.03 7.68 2.01
CA MET A 1 30.07 7.66 3.51
C MET A 1 29.14 8.74 3.99
N THR A 2 28.22 8.45 4.95
CA THR A 2 27.28 9.48 5.46
C THR A 2 28.01 10.63 6.15
N ILE A 3 27.36 11.79 6.24
CA ILE A 3 27.91 12.97 6.95
C ILE A 3 28.21 12.61 8.40
N GLU A 4 27.29 11.91 9.07
CA GLU A 4 27.47 11.46 10.45
C GLU A 4 28.69 10.53 10.60
N ALA A 5 28.89 9.60 9.67
CA ALA A 5 30.05 8.69 9.72
C ALA A 5 31.38 9.45 9.54
N LYS A 6 31.42 10.49 8.69
CA LYS A 6 32.58 11.37 8.54
C LYS A 6 32.86 12.11 9.86
N ILE A 7 31.82 12.64 10.50
CA ILE A 7 31.94 13.38 11.77
C ILE A 7 32.38 12.42 12.91
N ILE A 8 31.78 11.24 13.02
CA ILE A 8 32.11 10.23 14.03
C ILE A 8 33.61 9.85 13.92
N SER A 9 34.09 9.58 12.69
CA SER A 9 35.52 9.32 12.47
C SER A 9 36.40 10.46 12.95
N SER A 10 36.07 11.71 12.56
CA SER A 10 36.84 12.89 12.96
C SER A 10 36.76 13.17 14.47
N VAL A 11 35.64 12.88 15.14
CA VAL A 11 35.53 12.95 16.61
C VAL A 11 36.43 11.90 17.27
N THR A 12 36.46 10.67 16.76
CA THR A 12 37.35 9.61 17.27
C THR A 12 38.79 10.02 17.19
N ASP A 13 39.23 10.53 16.03
CA ASP A 13 40.60 11.03 15.83
C ASP A 13 40.88 12.24 16.73
N GLY A 14 39.92 13.13 16.91
CA GLY A 14 40.04 14.30 17.79
C GLY A 14 40.21 13.92 19.25
N ILE A 15 39.46 13.00 19.78
CA ILE A 15 39.58 12.51 21.16
C ILE A 15 40.95 11.87 21.38
N LYS A 16 41.42 11.08 20.41
CA LYS A 16 42.74 10.47 20.46
C LYS A 16 43.86 11.53 20.42
N SER A 17 43.72 12.53 19.56
CA SER A 17 44.71 13.60 19.43
C SER A 17 44.78 14.53 20.65
N LEU A 18 43.60 14.93 21.17
CA LEU A 18 43.49 15.90 22.27
C LEU A 18 43.77 15.27 23.64
N TYR A 19 43.34 14.04 23.86
CA TYR A 19 43.34 13.41 25.19
C TYR A 19 44.14 12.12 25.29
N GLY A 20 44.72 11.62 24.19
CA GLY A 20 45.50 10.37 24.15
C GLY A 20 44.70 9.12 24.47
N GLN A 21 43.37 9.15 24.33
CA GLN A 21 42.49 8.05 24.64
C GLN A 21 41.59 7.70 23.41
N GLU A 22 41.16 6.45 23.33
CA GLU A 22 40.31 6.01 22.25
C GLU A 22 38.82 6.10 22.66
N ALA A 23 38.00 6.81 21.86
CA ALA A 23 36.56 6.82 21.99
C ALA A 23 35.96 5.72 21.10
N THR A 24 34.98 4.98 21.64
CA THR A 24 34.21 4.03 20.84
C THR A 24 33.10 4.74 20.11
N ALA A 25 32.69 4.22 18.94
CA ALA A 25 31.58 4.77 18.18
C ALA A 25 30.27 4.86 19.01
N THR A 26 30.08 3.97 19.98
CA THR A 26 28.90 3.98 20.89
C THR A 26 28.93 5.11 21.91
N GLN A 27 30.09 5.70 22.18
CA GLN A 27 30.22 6.88 23.06
C GLN A 27 29.95 8.19 22.31
N ILE A 28 30.06 8.19 20.98
CA ILE A 28 29.84 9.36 20.13
C ILE A 28 28.35 9.45 19.79
N GLN A 29 27.65 10.31 20.49
CA GLN A 29 26.22 10.53 20.31
C GLN A 29 26.00 11.82 19.54
N LEU A 30 25.61 11.69 18.27
CA LEU A 30 25.15 12.78 17.41
C LEU A 30 23.63 12.79 17.40
N GLN A 31 23.05 13.98 17.52
CA GLN A 31 21.62 14.22 17.42
C GLN A 31 21.36 15.48 16.60
N LYS A 32 20.18 15.61 16.03
CA LYS A 32 19.78 16.83 15.32
C LYS A 32 19.78 18.01 16.27
N THR A 33 20.39 19.13 15.88
CA THR A 33 20.37 20.36 16.68
C THR A 33 18.93 20.87 16.81
N LYS A 34 18.57 21.34 18.01
CA LYS A 34 17.26 21.93 18.25
C LYS A 34 17.11 23.23 17.48
N LYS A 35 15.90 23.50 17.00
CA LYS A 35 15.58 24.64 16.10
C LYS A 35 15.95 26.01 16.67
N GLU A 36 15.99 26.16 18.00
CA GLU A 36 16.36 27.40 18.68
C GLU A 36 17.88 27.67 18.72
N PHE A 37 18.70 26.72 18.26
CA PHE A 37 20.16 26.85 18.25
C PHE A 37 20.74 26.74 16.85
N GLU A 38 21.80 27.48 16.58
CA GLU A 38 22.55 27.40 15.32
C GLU A 38 23.30 26.05 15.23
N GLY A 39 23.34 25.46 14.04
CA GLY A 39 24.00 24.21 13.74
C GLY A 39 23.05 23.14 13.21
N HIS A 40 23.59 22.07 12.64
CA HIS A 40 22.85 20.96 12.05
C HIS A 40 22.82 19.74 12.96
N LEU A 41 23.99 19.41 13.56
CA LEU A 41 24.17 18.26 14.44
C LEU A 41 24.75 18.69 15.78
N THR A 42 24.29 18.09 16.86
CA THR A 42 24.78 18.32 18.22
C THR A 42 25.54 17.05 18.68
N LEU A 43 26.81 17.23 19.05
CA LEU A 43 27.59 16.21 19.73
C LEU A 43 27.40 16.35 21.25
N VAL A 44 27.03 15.25 21.89
CA VAL A 44 26.95 15.17 23.36
C VAL A 44 28.33 14.90 23.92
N VAL A 45 28.94 15.88 24.61
CA VAL A 45 30.35 15.75 25.08
C VAL A 45 30.47 15.11 26.45
N PHE A 46 29.40 14.91 27.20
CA PHE A 46 29.43 14.36 28.55
C PHE A 46 30.18 13.01 28.70
N PRO A 47 30.11 12.07 27.75
CA PRO A 47 30.88 10.83 27.79
C PRO A 47 32.39 11.04 27.82
N PHE A 48 32.89 12.18 27.33
CA PHE A 48 34.34 12.47 27.19
C PHE A 48 34.93 13.24 28.35
N LEU A 49 34.14 13.68 29.35
CA LEU A 49 34.60 14.49 30.47
C LEU A 49 35.66 13.77 31.33
N LYS A 50 35.56 12.46 31.47
CA LYS A 50 36.58 11.66 32.17
C LYS A 50 37.90 11.63 31.43
N MET A 51 37.86 11.73 30.09
CA MET A 51 39.04 11.72 29.22
C MET A 51 39.72 13.11 29.21
N SER A 52 38.90 14.16 29.07
CA SER A 52 39.40 15.55 29.03
C SER A 52 39.83 16.07 30.39
N ARG A 53 39.21 15.63 31.48
CA ARG A 53 39.34 16.15 32.85
C ARG A 53 39.06 17.65 32.94
N LYS A 54 38.15 18.16 32.13
CA LYS A 54 37.77 19.57 31.99
C LYS A 54 36.26 19.74 32.13
N SER A 55 35.79 21.00 32.20
CA SER A 55 34.38 21.29 32.20
C SER A 55 33.69 20.87 30.87
N PRO A 56 32.37 20.66 30.84
CA PRO A 56 31.68 20.37 29.61
C PRO A 56 31.90 21.40 28.51
N GLU A 57 31.89 22.70 28.87
CA GLU A 57 32.08 23.79 27.92
C GLU A 57 33.50 23.79 27.34
N GLN A 58 34.54 23.59 28.19
CA GLN A 58 35.90 23.53 27.75
C GLN A 58 36.15 22.32 26.85
N THR A 59 35.61 21.16 27.23
CA THR A 59 35.73 19.93 26.43
C THR A 59 35.03 20.10 25.06
N ALA A 60 33.83 20.68 25.04
CA ALA A 60 33.12 20.97 23.81
C ALA A 60 33.87 21.95 22.91
N THR A 61 34.43 23.00 23.48
CA THR A 61 35.22 23.99 22.72
C THR A 61 36.46 23.36 22.08
N GLU A 62 37.25 22.58 22.82
CA GLU A 62 38.44 21.92 22.28
C GLU A 62 38.13 20.92 21.16
N ILE A 63 37.08 20.14 21.35
CA ILE A 63 36.63 19.21 20.30
C ILE A 63 36.11 20.00 19.09
N GLY A 64 35.36 21.08 19.31
CA GLY A 64 34.84 21.96 18.25
C GLY A 64 35.96 22.62 17.43
N GLU A 65 36.99 23.16 18.10
CA GLU A 65 38.18 23.72 17.43
C GLU A 65 38.94 22.67 16.61
N TYR A 66 39.11 21.49 17.19
CA TYR A 66 39.75 20.37 16.46
C TYR A 66 38.96 19.97 15.21
N LEU A 67 37.64 19.80 15.35
CA LEU A 67 36.78 19.42 14.23
C LEU A 67 36.77 20.49 13.14
N LYS A 68 36.66 21.76 13.51
CA LYS A 68 36.71 22.87 12.55
C LYS A 68 38.03 22.93 11.78
N ALA A 69 39.13 22.56 12.41
CA ALA A 69 40.46 22.58 11.78
C ALA A 69 40.77 21.33 10.96
N ASN A 70 40.23 20.16 11.32
CA ASN A 70 40.61 18.86 10.78
C ASN A 70 39.48 18.08 10.07
N CYS A 71 38.23 18.54 10.17
CA CYS A 71 37.11 17.91 9.50
C CYS A 71 36.52 18.86 8.44
N PRO A 72 36.76 18.62 7.13
CA PRO A 72 36.25 19.49 6.06
C PRO A 72 34.70 19.58 6.02
N ALA A 73 34.03 18.61 6.63
CA ALA A 73 32.58 18.61 6.74
C ALA A 73 32.05 19.68 7.73
N ILE A 74 32.87 20.25 8.59
CA ILE A 74 32.47 21.20 9.63
C ILE A 74 33.02 22.60 9.28
N SER A 75 32.08 23.54 9.04
CA SER A 75 32.43 24.95 8.75
C SER A 75 32.46 25.82 10.01
N ALA A 76 31.60 25.53 10.99
CA ALA A 76 31.51 26.29 12.24
C ALA A 76 30.99 25.40 13.38
N TYR A 77 31.13 25.89 14.60
CA TYR A 77 30.54 25.27 15.78
C TYR A 77 30.12 26.33 16.80
N ASN A 78 29.19 25.98 17.66
CA ASN A 78 28.91 26.74 18.88
C ASN A 78 28.71 25.79 20.07
N VAL A 79 28.92 26.32 21.27
CA VAL A 79 28.82 25.55 22.53
C VAL A 79 27.74 26.14 23.40
N ILE A 80 26.74 25.35 23.79
CA ILE A 80 25.63 25.76 24.65
C ILE A 80 25.51 24.74 25.78
N LYS A 81 25.83 25.17 27.01
CA LYS A 81 25.73 24.31 28.22
C LYS A 81 26.37 22.92 28.06
N GLY A 82 27.54 22.87 27.41
CA GLY A 82 28.28 21.62 27.19
C GLY A 82 27.77 20.76 26.02
N PHE A 83 26.83 21.26 25.24
CA PHE A 83 26.44 20.65 23.97
C PHE A 83 27.21 21.33 22.84
N LEU A 84 27.86 20.54 22.00
CA LEU A 84 28.62 21.03 20.85
C LEU A 84 27.76 20.94 19.59
N ASN A 85 27.25 22.10 19.15
CA ASN A 85 26.48 22.20 17.93
C ASN A 85 27.43 22.44 16.74
N LEU A 86 27.33 21.60 15.72
CA LEU A 86 28.17 21.59 14.54
C LEU A 86 27.41 22.08 13.31
N THR A 87 28.02 23.01 12.58
CA THR A 87 27.51 23.50 11.29
C THR A 87 28.26 22.76 10.17
N ILE A 88 27.49 22.05 9.33
CA ILE A 88 28.02 21.31 8.19
C ILE A 88 28.36 22.31 7.07
N SER A 89 29.47 22.09 6.37
CA SER A 89 29.91 22.95 5.27
C SER A 89 29.01 22.80 4.03
N SER A 90 28.81 23.90 3.29
CA SER A 90 28.05 23.89 2.03
C SER A 90 28.62 22.87 1.04
N ASP A 91 29.95 22.75 0.95
CA ASP A 91 30.59 21.78 0.06
C ASP A 91 30.25 20.33 0.44
N CYS A 92 30.14 20.02 1.73
CA CYS A 92 29.72 18.69 2.18
C CYS A 92 28.25 18.39 1.80
N TRP A 93 27.37 19.38 1.88
CA TRP A 93 25.99 19.24 1.38
C TRP A 93 25.95 19.04 -0.15
N ILE A 94 26.80 19.74 -0.89
CA ILE A 94 26.90 19.57 -2.35
C ILE A 94 27.44 18.18 -2.71
N GLU A 95 28.44 17.67 -1.99
CA GLU A 95 28.91 16.28 -2.16
C GLU A 95 27.79 15.27 -1.95
N LEU A 96 26.99 15.45 -0.90
CA LEU A 96 25.83 14.58 -0.63
C LEU A 96 24.79 14.65 -1.76
N LEU A 97 24.51 15.87 -2.27
CA LEU A 97 23.62 16.04 -3.42
C LEU A 97 24.19 15.40 -4.68
N ASN A 98 25.51 15.44 -4.90
CA ASN A 98 26.17 14.75 -6.02
C ASN A 98 25.97 13.24 -5.96
N ASP A 99 26.08 12.62 -4.77
CA ASP A 99 25.83 11.18 -4.57
C ASP A 99 24.36 10.83 -4.92
N ILE A 100 23.43 11.67 -4.48
CA ILE A 100 21.99 11.53 -4.80
C ILE A 100 21.78 11.71 -6.30
N HIS A 101 22.37 12.73 -6.91
CA HIS A 101 22.24 13.08 -8.32
C HIS A 101 22.74 11.95 -9.24
N ALA A 102 23.86 11.36 -8.92
CA ALA A 102 24.47 10.26 -9.67
C ALA A 102 23.68 8.94 -9.57
N THR A 103 22.79 8.80 -8.58
CA THR A 103 22.08 7.55 -8.30
C THR A 103 20.64 7.62 -8.79
N ALA A 104 20.33 6.95 -9.91
CA ALA A 104 19.00 7.00 -10.54
C ALA A 104 17.88 6.43 -9.63
N GLN A 105 18.17 5.33 -8.91
CA GLN A 105 17.25 4.63 -8.00
C GLN A 105 17.66 4.90 -6.53
N TYR A 106 17.94 6.16 -6.21
CA TYR A 106 18.39 6.53 -4.86
C TYR A 106 17.39 6.09 -3.79
N GLY A 107 17.91 5.49 -2.74
CA GLY A 107 17.12 5.01 -1.60
C GLY A 107 16.42 3.66 -1.81
N LEU A 108 16.48 3.09 -3.02
CA LEU A 108 15.91 1.78 -3.30
C LEU A 108 17.00 0.70 -3.35
N THR A 109 16.67 -0.47 -2.80
CA THR A 109 17.54 -1.66 -2.85
C THR A 109 16.96 -2.64 -3.86
N GLN A 110 17.78 -3.06 -4.83
CA GLN A 110 17.39 -4.05 -5.82
C GLN A 110 17.48 -5.47 -5.25
N ALA A 111 16.50 -6.30 -5.57
CA ALA A 111 16.54 -7.71 -5.23
C ALA A 111 17.58 -8.46 -6.10
N THR A 112 18.18 -9.49 -5.52
CA THR A 112 19.03 -10.46 -6.21
C THR A 112 18.37 -11.84 -6.22
N GLU A 113 18.95 -12.81 -6.93
CA GLU A 113 18.43 -14.18 -6.94
C GLU A 113 18.42 -14.82 -5.53
N SER A 114 19.34 -14.43 -4.67
CA SER A 114 19.44 -14.89 -3.28
C SER A 114 18.59 -14.11 -2.29
N SER A 115 17.91 -13.06 -2.73
CA SER A 115 17.02 -12.28 -1.87
C SER A 115 15.82 -13.09 -1.42
N PRO A 116 15.30 -12.85 -0.19
CA PRO A 116 14.09 -13.49 0.29
C PRO A 116 12.91 -13.31 -0.65
N LEU A 117 12.10 -14.35 -0.80
CA LEU A 117 10.85 -14.30 -1.56
C LEU A 117 9.69 -14.00 -0.64
N VAL A 118 9.03 -12.89 -0.88
CA VAL A 118 7.83 -12.46 -0.17
C VAL A 118 6.62 -12.59 -1.09
N MET A 119 5.65 -13.40 -0.71
CA MET A 119 4.36 -13.46 -1.40
C MET A 119 3.36 -12.55 -0.68
N ILE A 120 2.63 -11.73 -1.43
CA ILE A 120 1.66 -10.79 -0.91
C ILE A 120 0.32 -11.01 -1.58
N GLU A 121 -0.68 -11.41 -0.78
CA GLU A 121 -2.06 -11.59 -1.24
C GLU A 121 -2.88 -10.35 -0.98
N TYR A 122 -3.64 -9.93 -1.98
CA TYR A 122 -4.63 -8.87 -1.86
C TYR A 122 -5.73 -9.01 -2.92
N SER A 123 -6.79 -8.22 -2.80
CA SER A 123 -8.04 -8.20 -3.57
C SER A 123 -9.07 -9.22 -3.10
N SER A 124 -8.89 -10.50 -3.33
CA SER A 124 -9.78 -11.61 -2.91
C SER A 124 -11.28 -11.39 -3.24
N PRO A 125 -11.64 -11.09 -4.50
CA PRO A 125 -13.00 -10.78 -4.88
C PRO A 125 -13.89 -12.01 -5.01
N ASN A 126 -15.21 -11.81 -4.89
CA ASN A 126 -16.21 -12.81 -5.23
C ASN A 126 -16.79 -12.53 -6.62
N THR A 127 -16.95 -13.55 -7.46
CA THR A 127 -17.38 -13.39 -8.85
C THR A 127 -18.90 -13.16 -9.03
N ASN A 128 -19.62 -12.91 -7.96
CA ASN A 128 -21.07 -12.60 -8.01
C ASN A 128 -21.39 -11.10 -8.01
N LYS A 129 -20.38 -10.24 -8.00
CA LYS A 129 -20.56 -8.77 -7.94
C LYS A 129 -19.30 -8.04 -8.39
N PRO A 130 -19.41 -6.78 -8.87
CA PRO A 130 -18.24 -5.96 -9.18
C PRO A 130 -17.42 -5.58 -7.95
N LEU A 131 -16.21 -5.09 -8.18
CA LEU A 131 -15.38 -4.54 -7.12
C LEU A 131 -15.99 -3.25 -6.54
N HIS A 132 -15.73 -2.97 -5.28
CA HIS A 132 -16.27 -1.83 -4.56
C HIS A 132 -15.18 -1.07 -3.78
N LEU A 133 -15.53 0.07 -3.15
CA LEU A 133 -14.61 0.92 -2.40
C LEU A 133 -13.72 0.14 -1.40
N GLY A 134 -14.27 -0.87 -0.72
CA GLY A 134 -13.48 -1.74 0.16
C GLY A 134 -12.38 -2.50 -0.58
N HIS A 135 -12.68 -3.01 -1.80
CA HIS A 135 -11.68 -3.64 -2.67
C HIS A 135 -10.66 -2.61 -3.19
N VAL A 136 -11.10 -1.38 -3.51
CA VAL A 136 -10.18 -0.30 -3.91
C VAL A 136 -9.13 -0.09 -2.82
N ARG A 137 -9.56 0.09 -1.55
CA ARG A 137 -8.61 0.25 -0.44
C ARG A 137 -7.67 -0.95 -0.29
N ASN A 138 -8.21 -2.16 -0.33
CA ASN A 138 -7.43 -3.39 -0.24
C ASN A 138 -6.36 -3.47 -1.33
N ASN A 139 -6.76 -3.26 -2.58
CA ASN A 139 -5.87 -3.32 -3.75
C ASN A 139 -4.77 -2.25 -3.70
N LEU A 140 -5.11 -1.03 -3.33
CA LEU A 140 -4.14 0.06 -3.22
C LEU A 140 -3.12 -0.19 -2.12
N LEU A 141 -3.56 -0.66 -0.95
CA LEU A 141 -2.67 -1.04 0.15
C LEU A 141 -1.77 -2.20 -0.23
N GLY A 142 -2.34 -3.26 -0.83
CA GLY A 142 -1.58 -4.44 -1.24
C GLY A 142 -0.53 -4.13 -2.30
N ASN A 143 -0.91 -3.37 -3.34
CA ASN A 143 0.01 -2.99 -4.40
C ASN A 143 1.13 -2.06 -3.90
N ALA A 144 0.80 -1.06 -3.08
CA ALA A 144 1.81 -0.16 -2.48
C ALA A 144 2.77 -0.95 -1.57
N LEU A 145 2.23 -1.85 -0.75
CA LEU A 145 3.05 -2.71 0.11
C LEU A 145 4.00 -3.58 -0.71
N ALA A 146 3.52 -4.19 -1.81
CA ALA A 146 4.33 -5.00 -2.71
C ALA A 146 5.51 -4.20 -3.30
N ASN A 147 5.24 -2.98 -3.77
CA ASN A 147 6.27 -2.09 -4.30
C ASN A 147 7.30 -1.70 -3.23
N ILE A 148 6.84 -1.36 -2.01
CA ILE A 148 7.72 -0.97 -0.89
C ILE A 148 8.59 -2.15 -0.44
N VAL A 149 8.02 -3.36 -0.33
CA VAL A 149 8.77 -4.58 0.03
C VAL A 149 9.81 -4.91 -1.04
N ALA A 150 9.46 -4.79 -2.32
CA ALA A 150 10.40 -4.97 -3.43
C ALA A 150 11.54 -3.93 -3.39
N ALA A 151 11.22 -2.66 -3.11
CA ALA A 151 12.20 -1.58 -2.99
C ALA A 151 13.18 -1.74 -1.81
N ASN A 152 12.89 -2.66 -0.90
CA ASN A 152 13.76 -3.07 0.20
C ASN A 152 14.61 -4.34 -0.10
N GLY A 153 14.77 -4.67 -1.38
CA GLY A 153 15.64 -5.76 -1.81
C GLY A 153 15.05 -7.17 -1.67
N ASN A 154 13.72 -7.28 -1.58
CA ASN A 154 13.05 -8.58 -1.59
C ASN A 154 12.55 -8.92 -2.99
N ARG A 155 12.55 -10.19 -3.34
CA ARG A 155 11.76 -10.71 -4.47
C ARG A 155 10.31 -10.75 -4.03
N VAL A 156 9.40 -10.28 -4.85
CA VAL A 156 7.97 -10.20 -4.52
C VAL A 156 7.14 -10.95 -5.54
N VAL A 157 6.20 -11.76 -5.06
CA VAL A 157 5.11 -12.35 -5.86
C VAL A 157 3.79 -11.77 -5.37
N LYS A 158 3.10 -11.06 -6.25
CA LYS A 158 1.77 -10.52 -6.02
C LYS A 158 0.74 -11.57 -6.37
N THR A 159 -0.12 -11.93 -5.43
CA THR A 159 -1.13 -12.96 -5.65
C THR A 159 -2.53 -12.52 -5.23
N ASN A 160 -3.50 -13.16 -5.82
CA ASN A 160 -4.92 -12.96 -5.56
C ASN A 160 -5.57 -14.33 -5.42
N ILE A 161 -6.60 -14.46 -4.59
CA ILE A 161 -7.51 -15.60 -4.61
C ILE A 161 -8.90 -15.13 -5.02
N VAL A 162 -9.42 -15.71 -6.08
CA VAL A 162 -10.74 -15.37 -6.61
C VAL A 162 -11.76 -16.40 -6.11
N ASN A 163 -12.78 -15.91 -5.42
CA ASN A 163 -13.88 -16.74 -4.92
C ASN A 163 -14.92 -16.92 -6.01
N ASP A 164 -14.72 -17.94 -6.84
CA ASP A 164 -15.48 -18.22 -8.06
C ASP A 164 -16.47 -19.39 -7.93
N ARG A 165 -16.65 -19.92 -6.71
CA ARG A 165 -17.57 -21.02 -6.44
C ARG A 165 -18.49 -20.75 -5.24
N GLY A 166 -19.46 -21.61 -5.06
CA GLY A 166 -20.36 -21.61 -3.91
C GLY A 166 -21.76 -21.08 -4.22
N ILE A 167 -22.59 -21.05 -3.18
CA ILE A 167 -24.03 -20.76 -3.31
C ILE A 167 -24.31 -19.38 -3.92
N HIS A 168 -23.48 -18.38 -3.64
CA HIS A 168 -23.68 -17.02 -4.16
C HIS A 168 -23.47 -16.95 -5.67
N ILE A 169 -22.54 -17.73 -6.20
CA ILE A 169 -22.30 -17.82 -7.64
C ILE A 169 -23.46 -18.55 -8.31
N CYS A 170 -23.94 -19.66 -7.71
CA CYS A 170 -25.12 -20.39 -8.21
C CYS A 170 -26.39 -19.52 -8.22
N LYS A 171 -26.54 -18.59 -7.29
CA LYS A 171 -27.66 -17.62 -7.29
C LYS A 171 -27.65 -16.74 -8.54
N SER A 172 -26.49 -16.17 -8.90
CA SER A 172 -26.36 -15.38 -10.14
C SER A 172 -26.60 -16.24 -11.39
N MET A 173 -26.04 -17.45 -11.42
CA MET A 173 -26.24 -18.39 -12.53
C MET A 173 -27.71 -18.74 -12.73
N LEU A 174 -28.42 -19.08 -11.65
CA LEU A 174 -29.83 -19.42 -11.69
C LEU A 174 -30.70 -18.24 -12.13
N ALA A 175 -30.42 -17.05 -11.62
CA ALA A 175 -31.16 -15.84 -12.02
C ALA A 175 -30.95 -15.54 -13.52
N TRP A 176 -29.74 -15.70 -14.03
CA TRP A 176 -29.46 -15.53 -15.45
C TRP A 176 -30.24 -16.54 -16.31
N LEU A 177 -30.28 -17.82 -15.91
CA LEU A 177 -31.06 -18.85 -16.61
C LEU A 177 -32.55 -18.53 -16.62
N LYS A 178 -33.11 -18.03 -15.51
CA LYS A 178 -34.55 -17.79 -15.38
C LYS A 178 -35.00 -16.46 -15.99
N TYR A 179 -34.17 -15.42 -15.94
CA TYR A 179 -34.58 -14.05 -16.25
C TYR A 179 -33.69 -13.36 -17.29
N GLY A 180 -32.61 -13.99 -17.73
CA GLY A 180 -31.58 -13.35 -18.57
C GLY A 180 -31.85 -13.44 -20.06
N GLU A 181 -32.74 -14.34 -20.52
CA GLU A 181 -33.08 -14.53 -21.94
C GLU A 181 -31.83 -14.64 -22.86
N GLY A 182 -30.72 -15.14 -22.32
CA GLY A 182 -29.46 -15.28 -23.05
C GLY A 182 -28.60 -14.01 -23.18
N GLU A 183 -28.88 -12.98 -22.38
CA GLU A 183 -28.11 -11.73 -22.35
C GLU A 183 -26.62 -12.00 -22.07
N THR A 184 -25.74 -11.32 -22.80
CA THR A 184 -24.27 -11.39 -22.66
C THR A 184 -23.71 -9.99 -22.45
N PRO A 185 -22.44 -9.85 -22.04
CA PRO A 185 -21.78 -8.54 -22.00
C PRO A 185 -21.84 -7.80 -23.34
N GLU A 186 -21.64 -8.51 -24.45
CA GLU A 186 -21.69 -7.94 -25.80
C GLU A 186 -23.12 -7.47 -26.18
N SER A 187 -24.16 -8.26 -25.88
CA SER A 187 -25.54 -7.91 -26.22
C SER A 187 -26.10 -6.79 -25.34
N SER A 188 -25.67 -6.71 -24.08
CA SER A 188 -26.12 -5.70 -23.12
C SER A 188 -25.29 -4.41 -23.17
N GLY A 189 -24.08 -4.47 -23.68
CA GLY A 189 -23.10 -3.40 -23.59
C GLY A 189 -22.59 -3.15 -22.16
N LYS A 190 -22.82 -4.10 -21.23
CA LYS A 190 -22.37 -4.04 -19.85
C LYS A 190 -21.09 -4.83 -19.65
N LYS A 191 -20.22 -4.34 -18.78
CA LYS A 191 -19.06 -5.09 -18.29
C LYS A 191 -19.52 -6.37 -17.60
N GLY A 192 -18.78 -7.46 -17.75
CA GLY A 192 -19.21 -8.81 -17.32
C GLY A 192 -19.50 -8.92 -15.82
N ASP A 193 -18.66 -8.35 -14.96
CA ASP A 193 -18.86 -8.34 -13.51
C ASP A 193 -20.09 -7.52 -13.07
N HIS A 194 -20.39 -6.43 -13.78
CA HIS A 194 -21.62 -5.64 -13.58
C HIS A 194 -22.86 -6.42 -14.01
N LEU A 195 -22.81 -7.07 -15.18
CA LEU A 195 -23.91 -7.90 -15.68
C LEU A 195 -24.24 -9.03 -14.68
N ILE A 196 -23.23 -9.75 -14.21
CA ILE A 196 -23.43 -10.85 -13.23
C ILE A 196 -23.89 -10.29 -11.88
N GLY A 197 -23.40 -9.13 -11.48
CA GLY A 197 -23.90 -8.40 -10.30
C GLY A 197 -25.39 -8.07 -10.38
N ASP A 198 -25.88 -7.62 -11.53
CA ASP A 198 -27.30 -7.36 -11.74
C ASP A 198 -28.15 -8.63 -11.55
N TYR A 199 -27.68 -9.78 -12.03
CA TYR A 199 -28.38 -11.06 -11.82
C TYR A 199 -28.29 -11.55 -10.37
N TYR A 200 -27.24 -11.26 -9.64
CA TYR A 200 -27.19 -11.52 -8.20
C TYR A 200 -28.26 -10.73 -7.44
N VAL A 201 -28.42 -9.47 -7.81
CA VAL A 201 -29.47 -8.59 -7.27
C VAL A 201 -30.85 -9.05 -7.68
N ALA A 202 -31.04 -9.46 -8.95
CA ALA A 202 -32.30 -10.01 -9.43
C ALA A 202 -32.69 -11.26 -8.64
N PHE A 203 -31.74 -12.17 -8.35
CA PHE A 203 -32.02 -13.32 -7.49
C PHE A 203 -32.55 -12.89 -6.12
N ASP A 204 -31.88 -11.96 -5.46
CA ASP A 204 -32.25 -11.50 -4.11
C ASP A 204 -33.66 -10.87 -4.10
N LYS A 205 -34.00 -10.09 -5.13
CA LYS A 205 -35.29 -9.47 -5.30
C LYS A 205 -36.43 -10.53 -5.43
N HIS A 206 -36.24 -11.52 -6.31
CA HIS A 206 -37.20 -12.60 -6.51
C HIS A 206 -37.30 -13.49 -5.28
N TYR A 207 -36.17 -13.83 -4.65
CA TYR A 207 -36.13 -14.61 -3.42
C TYR A 207 -36.91 -13.93 -2.27
N LYS A 208 -36.70 -12.63 -2.06
CA LYS A 208 -37.43 -11.87 -1.04
C LYS A 208 -38.93 -11.82 -1.30
N ALA A 209 -39.34 -11.69 -2.56
CA ALA A 209 -40.75 -11.72 -2.95
C ALA A 209 -41.39 -13.10 -2.67
N GLU A 210 -40.71 -14.18 -3.05
CA GLU A 210 -41.15 -15.56 -2.81
C GLU A 210 -41.23 -15.87 -1.30
N VAL A 211 -40.22 -15.49 -0.51
CA VAL A 211 -40.23 -15.68 0.96
C VAL A 211 -41.39 -14.91 1.59
N LYS A 212 -41.70 -13.69 1.16
CA LYS A 212 -42.81 -12.90 1.65
C LYS A 212 -44.16 -13.57 1.35
N GLU A 213 -44.32 -14.14 0.16
CA GLU A 213 -45.54 -14.87 -0.23
C GLU A 213 -45.72 -16.13 0.62
N LEU A 214 -44.65 -16.93 0.81
CA LEU A 214 -44.67 -18.11 1.66
C LEU A 214 -44.93 -17.77 3.12
N MET A 215 -44.34 -16.70 3.66
CA MET A 215 -44.61 -16.21 5.01
C MET A 215 -46.06 -15.87 5.21
N THR A 216 -46.69 -15.18 4.25
CA THR A 216 -48.13 -14.84 4.31
C THR A 216 -48.97 -16.10 4.40
N LYS A 217 -48.64 -17.13 3.60
CA LYS A 217 -49.29 -18.43 3.63
C LYS A 217 -49.14 -19.11 5.00
N TYR A 218 -47.93 -19.20 5.53
CA TYR A 218 -47.66 -19.91 6.79
C TYR A 218 -48.23 -19.17 8.01
N THR A 219 -48.27 -17.84 8.00
CA THR A 219 -48.94 -17.06 9.04
C THR A 219 -50.46 -17.32 9.02
N ALA A 220 -51.06 -17.43 7.83
CA ALA A 220 -52.47 -17.82 7.69
C ALA A 220 -52.74 -19.27 8.15
N GLU A 221 -51.73 -20.14 8.12
CA GLU A 221 -51.78 -21.52 8.68
C GLU A 221 -51.58 -21.55 10.21
N GLY A 222 -51.35 -20.39 10.85
CA GLY A 222 -51.27 -20.26 12.31
C GLY A 222 -49.87 -20.26 12.90
N LEU A 223 -48.79 -20.18 12.11
CA LEU A 223 -47.42 -20.03 12.60
C LEU A 223 -47.20 -18.58 13.07
N SER A 224 -46.30 -18.42 14.05
CA SER A 224 -45.77 -17.10 14.42
C SER A 224 -44.98 -16.50 13.24
N GLU A 225 -44.77 -15.19 13.24
CA GLU A 225 -44.03 -14.49 12.20
C GLU A 225 -42.62 -15.04 12.04
N GLU A 226 -41.95 -15.34 13.16
CA GLU A 226 -40.60 -15.88 13.19
C GLU A 226 -40.53 -17.31 12.64
N GLU A 227 -41.46 -18.19 13.05
CA GLU A 227 -41.58 -19.54 12.52
C GLU A 227 -41.94 -19.57 11.04
N ALA A 228 -42.91 -18.70 10.61
CA ALA A 228 -43.28 -18.55 9.23
C ALA A 228 -42.13 -18.10 8.35
N LYS A 229 -41.31 -17.16 8.83
CA LYS A 229 -40.09 -16.70 8.15
C LYS A 229 -39.07 -17.82 8.01
N ALA A 230 -38.70 -18.48 9.09
CA ALA A 230 -37.74 -19.58 9.08
C ALA A 230 -38.17 -20.70 8.13
N LYS A 231 -39.47 -21.07 8.15
CA LYS A 231 -40.04 -22.08 7.24
C LYS A 231 -40.03 -21.61 5.79
N ALA A 232 -40.40 -20.35 5.51
CA ALA A 232 -40.41 -19.78 4.17
C ALA A 232 -38.98 -19.77 3.57
N GLU A 233 -37.99 -19.34 4.32
CA GLU A 233 -36.56 -19.35 3.90
C GLU A 233 -36.06 -20.77 3.63
N ALA A 234 -36.45 -21.75 4.44
CA ALA A 234 -36.07 -23.15 4.29
C ALA A 234 -36.74 -23.83 3.09
N GLU A 235 -37.98 -23.47 2.80
CA GLU A 235 -38.81 -24.09 1.78
C GLU A 235 -38.84 -23.34 0.44
N SER A 236 -38.18 -22.17 0.34
CA SER A 236 -38.09 -21.38 -0.91
C SER A 236 -37.66 -22.24 -2.09
N PRO A 237 -38.48 -22.41 -3.13
CA PRO A 237 -38.13 -23.11 -4.35
C PRO A 237 -36.89 -22.56 -5.00
N LEU A 238 -36.76 -21.22 -5.12
CA LEU A 238 -35.64 -20.56 -5.74
C LEU A 238 -34.31 -20.87 -5.01
N MET A 239 -34.33 -20.89 -3.67
CA MET A 239 -33.16 -21.24 -2.88
C MET A 239 -32.82 -22.74 -2.97
N LYS A 240 -33.83 -23.62 -3.07
CA LYS A 240 -33.62 -25.05 -3.28
C LYS A 240 -32.96 -25.32 -4.63
N GLU A 241 -33.45 -24.70 -5.70
CA GLU A 241 -32.82 -24.83 -7.04
C GLU A 241 -31.40 -24.32 -7.05
N ALA A 242 -31.06 -23.21 -6.35
CA ALA A 242 -29.70 -22.72 -6.24
C ALA A 242 -28.78 -23.71 -5.50
N ARG A 243 -29.28 -24.36 -4.44
CA ARG A 243 -28.55 -25.43 -3.71
C ARG A 243 -28.35 -26.68 -4.56
N GLU A 244 -29.38 -27.10 -5.31
CA GLU A 244 -29.27 -28.21 -6.25
C GLU A 244 -28.25 -27.92 -7.35
N MET A 245 -28.21 -26.69 -7.85
CA MET A 245 -27.19 -26.28 -8.83
C MET A 245 -25.76 -26.38 -8.24
N LEU A 246 -25.57 -26.01 -6.98
CA LEU A 246 -24.27 -26.19 -6.32
C LEU A 246 -23.89 -27.67 -6.21
N VAL A 247 -24.84 -28.53 -5.83
CA VAL A 247 -24.61 -29.99 -5.78
C VAL A 247 -24.21 -30.55 -7.16
N LYS A 248 -24.91 -30.14 -8.22
CA LYS A 248 -24.58 -30.50 -9.60
C LYS A 248 -23.19 -30.00 -10.00
N TRP A 249 -22.86 -28.77 -9.64
CA TRP A 249 -21.52 -28.20 -9.88
C TRP A 249 -20.43 -29.04 -9.21
N GLU A 250 -20.61 -29.43 -7.94
CA GLU A 250 -19.67 -30.29 -7.19
C GLU A 250 -19.59 -31.70 -7.76
N ALA A 251 -20.69 -32.22 -8.29
CA ALA A 251 -20.74 -33.52 -8.98
C ALA A 251 -20.10 -33.50 -10.39
N GLY A 252 -19.72 -32.32 -10.88
CA GLY A 252 -19.09 -32.18 -12.22
C GLY A 252 -20.09 -32.21 -13.38
N ASP A 253 -21.38 -31.85 -13.15
CA ASP A 253 -22.40 -31.77 -14.18
C ASP A 253 -21.94 -30.85 -15.33
N PRO A 254 -21.87 -31.37 -16.59
CA PRO A 254 -21.29 -30.62 -17.70
C PRO A 254 -22.01 -29.31 -18.02
N GLU A 255 -23.35 -29.29 -17.97
CA GLU A 255 -24.15 -28.12 -18.33
C GLU A 255 -23.95 -27.00 -17.28
N VAL A 256 -23.94 -27.37 -16.00
CA VAL A 256 -23.73 -26.43 -14.91
C VAL A 256 -22.27 -25.91 -14.92
N ARG A 257 -21.30 -26.77 -15.21
CA ARG A 257 -19.88 -26.37 -15.30
C ARG A 257 -19.62 -25.46 -16.50
N ASP A 258 -20.23 -25.71 -17.64
CA ASP A 258 -20.09 -24.85 -18.83
C ASP A 258 -20.69 -23.46 -18.61
N LEU A 259 -21.87 -23.40 -17.98
CA LEU A 259 -22.50 -22.14 -17.61
C LEU A 259 -21.64 -21.37 -16.61
N TRP A 260 -21.20 -22.05 -15.55
CA TRP A 260 -20.33 -21.48 -14.53
C TRP A 260 -19.03 -20.93 -15.14
N LYS A 261 -18.37 -21.68 -16.00
CA LYS A 261 -17.15 -21.23 -16.66
C LYS A 261 -17.40 -19.98 -17.50
N ARG A 262 -18.41 -20.00 -18.35
CA ARG A 262 -18.74 -18.87 -19.23
C ARG A 262 -19.04 -17.60 -18.46
N MET A 263 -19.83 -17.68 -17.40
CA MET A 263 -20.18 -16.52 -16.59
C MET A 263 -18.98 -15.99 -15.78
N ASN A 264 -18.14 -16.87 -15.24
CA ASN A 264 -16.92 -16.43 -14.57
C ASN A 264 -15.91 -15.83 -15.55
N ASP A 265 -15.76 -16.35 -16.76
CA ASP A 265 -14.90 -15.75 -17.80
C ASP A 265 -15.30 -14.27 -18.07
N TRP A 266 -16.62 -13.97 -18.09
CA TRP A 266 -17.11 -12.58 -18.20
C TRP A 266 -16.70 -11.72 -17.00
N VAL A 267 -16.80 -12.26 -15.79
CA VAL A 267 -16.44 -11.55 -14.57
C VAL A 267 -14.93 -11.31 -14.51
N TYR A 268 -14.12 -12.30 -14.87
CA TYR A 268 -12.66 -12.16 -14.89
C TYR A 268 -12.22 -11.07 -15.86
N ALA A 269 -12.79 -11.03 -17.06
CA ALA A 269 -12.54 -9.94 -18.01
C ALA A 269 -12.92 -8.57 -17.42
N GLY A 270 -14.04 -8.48 -16.72
CA GLY A 270 -14.47 -7.26 -16.04
C GLY A 270 -13.52 -6.83 -14.92
N PHE A 271 -13.08 -7.76 -14.09
CA PHE A 271 -12.09 -7.48 -13.04
C PHE A 271 -10.75 -6.99 -13.63
N ASP A 272 -10.30 -7.58 -14.73
CA ASP A 272 -9.06 -7.17 -15.41
C ASP A 272 -9.11 -5.71 -15.87
N GLU A 273 -10.26 -5.25 -16.38
CA GLU A 273 -10.47 -3.85 -16.75
C GLU A 273 -10.35 -2.93 -15.53
N THR A 274 -11.00 -3.29 -14.42
CA THR A 274 -10.93 -2.52 -13.17
C THR A 274 -9.49 -2.49 -12.62
N TYR A 275 -8.78 -3.62 -12.60
CA TYR A 275 -7.38 -3.68 -12.15
C TYR A 275 -6.46 -2.83 -13.03
N LYS A 276 -6.63 -2.86 -14.36
CA LYS A 276 -5.86 -2.02 -15.28
C LYS A 276 -6.12 -0.54 -15.03
N MET A 277 -7.38 -0.13 -14.86
CA MET A 277 -7.73 1.25 -14.53
C MET A 277 -7.07 1.68 -13.21
N MET A 278 -7.11 0.82 -12.20
CA MET A 278 -6.51 1.07 -10.88
C MET A 278 -4.98 1.03 -10.91
N GLY A 279 -4.36 0.47 -11.95
CA GLY A 279 -2.91 0.26 -12.04
C GLY A 279 -2.42 -0.83 -11.08
N VAL A 280 -3.21 -1.87 -10.88
CA VAL A 280 -2.95 -3.03 -10.03
C VAL A 280 -2.77 -4.28 -10.88
N SER A 281 -1.86 -5.16 -10.52
CA SER A 281 -1.59 -6.39 -11.25
C SER A 281 -1.19 -7.53 -10.30
N PHE A 282 -1.32 -8.77 -10.79
CA PHE A 282 -0.96 -9.98 -10.06
C PHE A 282 -0.02 -10.84 -10.91
N ASP A 283 0.94 -11.47 -10.25
CA ASP A 283 1.86 -12.42 -10.89
C ASP A 283 1.23 -13.83 -10.96
N LYS A 284 0.38 -14.15 -9.98
CA LYS A 284 -0.34 -15.43 -9.91
C LYS A 284 -1.74 -15.20 -9.33
N ILE A 285 -2.74 -15.79 -9.98
CA ILE A 285 -4.11 -15.83 -9.48
C ILE A 285 -4.43 -17.27 -9.11
N TYR A 286 -4.98 -17.47 -7.91
CA TYR A 286 -5.57 -18.73 -7.46
C TYR A 286 -7.09 -18.63 -7.51
N TYR A 287 -7.76 -19.74 -7.77
CA TYR A 287 -9.20 -19.83 -7.83
C TYR A 287 -9.70 -20.79 -6.76
N GLU A 288 -10.73 -20.39 -6.02
CA GLU A 288 -11.30 -21.24 -4.97
C GLU A 288 -11.80 -22.57 -5.54
N SER A 289 -12.31 -22.56 -6.79
CA SER A 289 -12.73 -23.75 -7.51
C SER A 289 -11.63 -24.82 -7.68
N ASP A 290 -10.36 -24.41 -7.67
CA ASP A 290 -9.19 -25.30 -7.77
C ASP A 290 -8.64 -25.70 -6.39
N THR A 291 -8.73 -24.77 -5.40
CA THR A 291 -8.01 -24.94 -4.12
C THR A 291 -8.83 -25.61 -3.02
N TYR A 292 -10.16 -25.66 -3.15
CA TYR A 292 -11.05 -26.07 -2.04
C TYR A 292 -10.92 -27.54 -1.61
N LEU A 293 -10.47 -28.44 -2.49
CA LEU A 293 -10.27 -29.85 -2.19
C LEU A 293 -8.96 -30.14 -1.42
N GLU A 294 -7.93 -29.33 -1.68
CA GLU A 294 -6.58 -29.52 -1.13
C GLU A 294 -6.53 -29.42 0.40
N GLY A 295 -7.35 -28.55 0.98
CA GLY A 295 -7.40 -28.36 2.44
C GLY A 295 -8.03 -29.55 3.17
N LYS A 296 -9.01 -30.22 2.59
CA LYS A 296 -9.67 -31.37 3.18
C LYS A 296 -8.69 -32.53 3.41
N GLU A 297 -7.83 -32.79 2.43
CA GLU A 297 -6.80 -33.82 2.54
C GLU A 297 -5.85 -33.55 3.72
N LYS A 298 -5.41 -32.30 3.86
CA LYS A 298 -4.53 -31.89 4.97
C LYS A 298 -5.21 -31.97 6.34
N VAL A 299 -6.48 -31.65 6.42
CA VAL A 299 -7.25 -31.81 7.67
C VAL A 299 -7.39 -33.29 8.05
N LEU A 300 -7.62 -34.18 7.09
CA LEU A 300 -7.69 -35.61 7.33
C LEU A 300 -6.31 -36.18 7.75
N GLU A 301 -5.22 -35.74 7.15
CA GLU A 301 -3.86 -36.05 7.60
C GLU A 301 -3.60 -35.61 9.04
N GLY A 302 -4.04 -34.38 9.40
CA GLY A 302 -3.96 -33.87 10.77
C GLY A 302 -4.80 -34.68 11.77
N LEU A 303 -5.94 -35.22 11.33
CA LEU A 303 -6.77 -36.12 12.13
C LEU A 303 -6.06 -37.47 12.40
N GLU A 304 -5.43 -38.06 11.37
CA GLU A 304 -4.64 -39.29 11.50
C GLU A 304 -3.44 -39.09 12.45
N LYS A 305 -2.79 -37.95 12.37
CA LYS A 305 -1.67 -37.56 13.26
C LYS A 305 -2.11 -37.14 14.67
N LYS A 306 -3.41 -37.15 14.97
CA LYS A 306 -4.01 -36.74 16.23
C LYS A 306 -3.78 -35.26 16.62
N PHE A 307 -3.54 -34.40 15.65
CA PHE A 307 -3.54 -32.94 15.83
C PHE A 307 -4.97 -32.41 15.93
N PHE A 308 -5.92 -33.11 15.29
CA PHE A 308 -7.34 -32.81 15.28
C PHE A 308 -8.13 -33.99 15.80
N TYR A 309 -9.40 -33.75 16.13
CA TYR A 309 -10.29 -34.80 16.65
C TYR A 309 -11.63 -34.79 15.94
N ARG A 310 -12.31 -35.95 15.97
CA ARG A 310 -13.65 -36.13 15.40
C ARG A 310 -14.69 -36.17 16.51
N LYS A 311 -15.79 -35.42 16.35
CA LYS A 311 -16.95 -35.48 17.23
C LYS A 311 -17.86 -36.66 16.84
N GLU A 312 -18.84 -36.97 17.71
CA GLU A 312 -19.82 -38.06 17.49
C GLU A 312 -20.68 -37.84 16.23
N ASP A 313 -20.94 -36.57 15.86
CA ASP A 313 -21.67 -36.21 14.66
C ASP A 313 -20.85 -36.37 13.36
N GLY A 314 -19.58 -36.78 13.46
CA GLY A 314 -18.68 -36.97 12.34
C GLY A 314 -17.86 -35.72 11.96
N SER A 315 -18.13 -34.56 12.53
CA SER A 315 -17.40 -33.31 12.27
C SER A 315 -15.97 -33.37 12.80
N VAL A 316 -15.02 -32.66 12.15
CA VAL A 316 -13.60 -32.58 12.53
C VAL A 316 -13.27 -31.23 13.10
N TRP A 317 -12.61 -31.20 14.24
CA TRP A 317 -12.30 -30.01 15.03
C TRP A 317 -10.83 -29.98 15.44
N ALA A 318 -10.30 -28.78 15.59
CA ALA A 318 -9.03 -28.50 16.26
C ALA A 318 -9.29 -27.98 17.68
N ASP A 319 -8.55 -28.50 18.66
CA ASP A 319 -8.49 -27.96 20.01
C ASP A 319 -7.37 -26.93 20.08
N LEU A 320 -7.72 -25.67 20.30
CA LEU A 320 -6.82 -24.53 20.41
C LEU A 320 -6.83 -23.91 21.82
N THR A 321 -7.38 -24.62 22.80
CA THR A 321 -7.47 -24.14 24.20
C THR A 321 -6.09 -23.94 24.83
N GLY A 322 -5.10 -24.74 24.41
CA GLY A 322 -3.70 -24.57 24.82
C GLY A 322 -3.05 -23.26 24.35
N GLU A 323 -3.58 -22.67 23.28
CA GLU A 323 -3.18 -21.36 22.73
C GLU A 323 -4.10 -20.22 23.21
N GLY A 324 -5.01 -20.49 24.15
CA GLY A 324 -5.97 -19.52 24.68
C GLY A 324 -7.12 -19.18 23.73
N LEU A 325 -7.41 -20.06 22.78
CA LEU A 325 -8.49 -19.92 21.79
C LEU A 325 -9.53 -21.03 21.97
N ASP A 326 -10.67 -20.90 21.28
CA ASP A 326 -11.73 -21.90 21.29
C ASP A 326 -11.45 -23.08 20.34
N HIS A 327 -12.26 -24.13 20.46
CA HIS A 327 -12.26 -25.21 19.48
C HIS A 327 -12.70 -24.70 18.11
N LYS A 328 -12.01 -25.10 17.04
CA LYS A 328 -12.28 -24.65 15.67
C LYS A 328 -12.77 -25.79 14.80
N LEU A 329 -13.95 -25.60 14.19
CA LEU A 329 -14.47 -26.51 13.17
C LEU A 329 -13.61 -26.46 11.90
N LEU A 330 -13.24 -27.62 11.39
CA LEU A 330 -12.46 -27.79 10.16
C LEU A 330 -13.25 -28.51 9.05
N LEU A 331 -14.00 -29.57 9.41
CA LEU A 331 -14.92 -30.23 8.49
C LEU A 331 -16.28 -30.39 9.16
N ARG A 332 -17.34 -30.16 8.40
CA ARG A 332 -18.72 -30.39 8.87
C ARG A 332 -19.01 -31.88 9.00
N ALA A 333 -20.12 -32.23 9.61
CA ALA A 333 -20.58 -33.62 9.79
C ALA A 333 -20.72 -34.38 8.47
N ASP A 334 -21.12 -33.72 7.41
CA ASP A 334 -21.21 -34.25 6.06
C ASP A 334 -19.86 -34.36 5.32
N GLY A 335 -18.75 -33.98 5.98
CA GLY A 335 -17.40 -33.97 5.46
C GLY A 335 -17.09 -32.80 4.52
N THR A 336 -17.96 -31.77 4.43
CA THR A 336 -17.68 -30.55 3.65
C THR A 336 -16.72 -29.62 4.37
N SER A 337 -15.91 -28.90 3.59
CA SER A 337 -14.93 -27.94 4.08
C SER A 337 -15.58 -26.63 4.55
N VAL A 338 -14.94 -25.99 5.53
CA VAL A 338 -15.21 -24.61 5.92
C VAL A 338 -14.13 -23.67 5.36
N TYR A 339 -14.30 -22.35 5.47
CA TYR A 339 -13.31 -21.36 4.97
C TYR A 339 -11.89 -21.62 5.48
N MET A 340 -11.74 -21.96 6.77
CA MET A 340 -10.43 -22.27 7.36
C MET A 340 -9.73 -23.43 6.64
N THR A 341 -10.48 -24.45 6.25
CA THR A 341 -9.96 -25.60 5.50
C THR A 341 -9.51 -25.22 4.10
N GLN A 342 -10.26 -24.33 3.46
CA GLN A 342 -9.92 -23.82 2.11
C GLN A 342 -8.62 -23.01 2.16
N ASP A 343 -8.44 -22.17 3.19
CA ASP A 343 -7.22 -21.38 3.36
C ASP A 343 -5.99 -22.24 3.64
N ILE A 344 -6.13 -23.35 4.39
CA ILE A 344 -5.06 -24.34 4.55
C ILE A 344 -4.66 -24.94 3.19
N GLY A 345 -5.63 -25.29 2.36
CA GLY A 345 -5.38 -25.83 1.03
C GLY A 345 -4.70 -24.85 0.10
N THR A 346 -5.15 -23.61 0.09
CA THR A 346 -4.56 -22.53 -0.70
C THR A 346 -3.12 -22.25 -0.26
N ALA A 347 -2.86 -22.22 1.05
CA ALA A 347 -1.51 -22.05 1.59
C ALA A 347 -0.58 -23.18 1.14
N LYS A 348 -1.04 -24.46 1.23
CA LYS A 348 -0.29 -25.63 0.75
C LYS A 348 0.13 -25.46 -0.70
N LEU A 349 -0.78 -25.08 -1.60
CA LEU A 349 -0.49 -24.90 -3.03
C LEU A 349 0.51 -23.78 -3.26
N ARG A 350 0.40 -22.66 -2.58
CA ARG A 350 1.30 -21.51 -2.72
C ARG A 350 2.74 -21.87 -2.37
N PHE A 351 2.95 -22.60 -1.29
CA PHE A 351 4.27 -23.07 -0.88
C PHE A 351 4.81 -24.22 -1.71
N ALA A 352 3.93 -24.92 -2.45
CA ALA A 352 4.36 -25.88 -3.48
C ALA A 352 4.81 -25.17 -4.77
N ASP A 353 4.11 -24.08 -5.15
CA ASP A 353 4.41 -23.33 -6.37
C ASP A 353 5.66 -22.45 -6.24
N TYR A 354 5.93 -21.91 -5.05
CA TYR A 354 7.00 -20.94 -4.80
C TYR A 354 7.77 -21.24 -3.51
N PRO A 355 9.11 -21.05 -3.49
CA PRO A 355 9.93 -21.14 -2.27
C PRO A 355 9.75 -19.87 -1.44
N ILE A 356 8.60 -19.73 -0.78
CA ILE A 356 8.20 -18.54 -0.05
C ILE A 356 8.94 -18.47 1.30
N ASP A 357 9.66 -17.37 1.55
CA ASP A 357 10.27 -17.08 2.84
C ASP A 357 9.29 -16.35 3.79
N LYS A 358 8.39 -15.54 3.24
CA LYS A 358 7.37 -14.82 4.01
C LYS A 358 6.07 -14.69 3.21
N MET A 359 4.95 -14.98 3.87
CA MET A 359 3.60 -14.78 3.32
C MET A 359 2.89 -13.64 4.04
N ILE A 360 2.41 -12.65 3.29
CA ILE A 360 1.66 -11.51 3.80
C ILE A 360 0.24 -11.54 3.21
N TYR A 361 -0.76 -11.53 4.08
CA TYR A 361 -2.18 -11.41 3.72
C TYR A 361 -2.67 -10.00 4.02
N VAL A 362 -3.11 -9.29 2.99
CA VAL A 362 -3.70 -7.95 3.09
C VAL A 362 -5.21 -8.08 3.23
N VAL A 363 -5.70 -8.10 4.46
CA VAL A 363 -7.11 -8.37 4.77
C VAL A 363 -7.61 -7.45 5.88
N GLY A 364 -8.89 -7.11 5.87
CA GLY A 364 -9.51 -6.25 6.87
C GLY A 364 -9.38 -6.78 8.30
N ASN A 365 -9.40 -5.88 9.27
CA ASN A 365 -9.21 -6.19 10.70
C ASN A 365 -10.31 -7.10 11.29
N GLU A 366 -11.44 -7.25 10.61
CA GLU A 366 -12.51 -8.19 10.98
C GLU A 366 -12.03 -9.64 10.97
N GLN A 367 -10.95 -9.95 10.22
CA GLN A 367 -10.39 -11.29 10.08
C GLN A 367 -9.18 -11.57 10.98
N ASN A 368 -8.87 -10.70 11.95
CA ASN A 368 -7.72 -10.88 12.86
C ASN A 368 -7.72 -12.25 13.54
N TYR A 369 -8.86 -12.66 14.09
CA TYR A 369 -9.02 -13.96 14.72
C TYR A 369 -8.80 -15.12 13.74
N HIS A 370 -9.33 -15.01 12.53
CA HIS A 370 -9.19 -16.02 11.49
C HIS A 370 -7.72 -16.30 11.14
N PHE A 371 -6.92 -15.25 10.92
CA PHE A 371 -5.50 -15.39 10.57
C PHE A 371 -4.64 -15.86 11.74
N GLN A 372 -5.00 -15.50 12.98
CA GLN A 372 -4.36 -16.06 14.18
C GLN A 372 -4.56 -17.58 14.24
N VAL A 373 -5.79 -18.04 14.03
CA VAL A 373 -6.13 -19.48 13.99
C VAL A 373 -5.41 -20.17 12.83
N LEU A 374 -5.42 -19.59 11.63
CA LEU A 374 -4.76 -20.16 10.45
C LEU A 374 -3.26 -20.39 10.70
N SER A 375 -2.57 -19.39 11.25
CA SER A 375 -1.14 -19.50 11.59
C SER A 375 -0.86 -20.69 12.54
N ILE A 376 -1.66 -20.85 13.57
CA ILE A 376 -1.52 -21.96 14.53
C ILE A 376 -1.79 -23.31 13.87
N LEU A 377 -2.82 -23.41 13.05
CA LEU A 377 -3.18 -24.66 12.38
C LEU A 377 -2.10 -25.10 11.38
N LEU A 378 -1.54 -24.16 10.64
CA LEU A 378 -0.44 -24.43 9.70
C LEU A 378 0.81 -24.93 10.44
N ASP A 379 1.15 -24.34 11.59
CA ASP A 379 2.24 -24.80 12.43
C ASP A 379 1.99 -26.22 12.98
N LYS A 380 0.77 -26.50 13.51
CA LYS A 380 0.38 -27.84 13.98
C LYS A 380 0.43 -28.89 12.87
N LEU A 381 0.14 -28.53 11.62
CA LEU A 381 0.23 -29.40 10.46
C LEU A 381 1.68 -29.63 9.98
N GLY A 382 2.66 -29.01 10.63
CA GLY A 382 4.08 -29.18 10.36
C GLY A 382 4.61 -28.26 9.24
N PHE A 383 3.90 -27.19 8.92
CA PHE A 383 4.40 -26.16 8.02
C PHE A 383 5.23 -25.17 8.83
N GLU A 384 6.55 -25.25 8.74
CA GLU A 384 7.50 -24.40 9.49
C GLU A 384 7.27 -22.90 9.27
N TRP A 385 6.76 -22.51 8.11
CA TRP A 385 6.42 -21.14 7.74
C TRP A 385 5.10 -20.64 8.36
N GLY A 386 4.30 -21.48 8.99
CA GLY A 386 3.01 -21.07 9.57
C GLY A 386 3.16 -19.95 10.59
N LYS A 387 4.20 -19.99 11.43
CA LYS A 387 4.52 -18.93 12.41
C LYS A 387 5.01 -17.62 11.78
N GLY A 388 5.56 -17.68 10.57
CA GLY A 388 6.03 -16.51 9.82
C GLY A 388 4.95 -15.81 8.99
N LEU A 389 3.70 -16.26 9.04
CA LEU A 389 2.57 -15.66 8.37
C LEU A 389 2.28 -14.27 8.94
N VAL A 390 2.16 -13.27 8.06
CA VAL A 390 1.85 -11.90 8.43
C VAL A 390 0.44 -11.56 7.96
N HIS A 391 -0.43 -11.19 8.88
CA HIS A 391 -1.69 -10.54 8.55
C HIS A 391 -1.47 -9.02 8.57
N PHE A 392 -1.40 -8.42 7.37
CA PHE A 392 -1.45 -6.97 7.22
C PHE A 392 -2.91 -6.53 7.39
N SER A 393 -3.27 -6.27 8.64
CA SER A 393 -4.61 -5.90 9.05
C SER A 393 -4.88 -4.42 8.79
N TYR A 394 -5.98 -4.09 8.14
CA TYR A 394 -6.34 -2.71 7.88
C TYR A 394 -7.79 -2.39 8.29
N GLY A 395 -8.04 -1.10 8.61
CA GLY A 395 -9.35 -0.61 9.01
C GLY A 395 -10.27 -0.36 7.81
N MET A 396 -11.55 -0.14 8.08
CA MET A 396 -12.59 0.06 7.07
C MET A 396 -12.49 1.44 6.40
N VAL A 397 -13.04 1.55 5.19
CA VAL A 397 -13.22 2.82 4.47
C VAL A 397 -14.69 3.08 4.21
N GLU A 398 -15.12 4.30 4.48
CA GLU A 398 -16.50 4.78 4.29
C GLU A 398 -16.49 6.12 3.55
N LEU A 399 -17.64 6.53 3.05
CA LEU A 399 -17.84 7.87 2.51
C LEU A 399 -18.48 8.80 3.55
N PRO A 400 -18.33 10.15 3.44
CA PRO A 400 -18.87 11.11 4.40
C PRO A 400 -20.39 10.98 4.61
N GLU A 401 -21.13 10.61 3.58
CA GLU A 401 -22.59 10.45 3.59
C GLU A 401 -23.04 9.06 4.06
N GLY A 402 -22.10 8.31 4.67
CA GLY A 402 -22.36 6.99 5.23
C GLY A 402 -22.41 5.85 4.23
N LYS A 403 -22.76 6.08 2.99
CA LYS A 403 -22.70 5.11 1.87
C LYS A 403 -23.01 5.87 0.58
N MET A 404 -22.13 5.83 -0.42
CA MET A 404 -22.54 6.17 -1.78
C MET A 404 -23.65 5.17 -2.17
N LYS A 405 -24.76 5.69 -2.57
CA LYS A 405 -25.86 4.87 -3.03
C LYS A 405 -25.47 4.28 -4.37
N SER A 406 -25.09 2.99 -4.38
CA SER A 406 -25.39 2.18 -5.55
C SER A 406 -26.90 2.30 -5.79
N ARG A 407 -27.37 2.01 -6.97
CA ARG A 407 -28.83 2.05 -7.30
C ARG A 407 -29.71 1.26 -6.29
N GLU A 408 -29.07 0.51 -5.37
CA GLU A 408 -29.68 -0.26 -4.28
C GLU A 408 -29.18 0.07 -2.87
N GLY A 409 -28.40 1.15 -2.69
CA GLY A 409 -28.23 1.75 -1.37
C GLY A 409 -27.15 1.17 -0.45
N THR A 410 -26.25 0.26 -0.88
CA THR A 410 -25.37 -0.44 0.06
C THR A 410 -23.86 -0.43 -0.23
N VAL A 411 -23.40 -0.26 -1.46
CA VAL A 411 -21.95 -0.36 -1.78
C VAL A 411 -21.54 0.59 -2.90
N VAL A 412 -20.35 1.23 -2.77
CA VAL A 412 -19.77 2.10 -3.79
C VAL A 412 -19.03 1.25 -4.81
N ASP A 413 -19.48 1.25 -6.05
CA ASP A 413 -18.82 0.59 -7.16
C ASP A 413 -17.44 1.21 -7.44
N ALA A 414 -16.42 0.37 -7.70
CA ALA A 414 -15.05 0.84 -7.92
C ALA A 414 -14.89 1.60 -9.25
N ASP A 415 -15.56 1.14 -10.31
CA ASP A 415 -15.47 1.77 -11.62
C ASP A 415 -16.18 3.13 -11.63
N ASP A 416 -17.37 3.20 -11.02
CA ASP A 416 -18.12 4.45 -10.85
C ASP A 416 -17.30 5.47 -10.03
N LEU A 417 -16.67 5.03 -8.95
CA LEU A 417 -15.82 5.88 -8.12
C LEU A 417 -14.63 6.42 -8.91
N MET A 418 -13.92 5.57 -9.64
CA MET A 418 -12.78 6.00 -10.45
C MET A 418 -13.20 6.95 -11.57
N ALA A 419 -14.32 6.68 -12.23
CA ALA A 419 -14.87 7.55 -13.27
C ALA A 419 -15.26 8.92 -12.71
N GLU A 420 -15.90 8.97 -11.54
CA GLU A 420 -16.24 10.22 -10.85
C GLU A 420 -14.98 11.02 -10.49
N MET A 421 -13.96 10.36 -9.96
CA MET A 421 -12.70 11.01 -9.60
C MET A 421 -11.99 11.61 -10.83
N ILE A 422 -11.97 10.89 -11.94
CA ILE A 422 -11.38 11.37 -13.20
C ILE A 422 -12.18 12.55 -13.75
N GLY A 423 -13.51 12.47 -13.75
CA GLY A 423 -14.41 13.55 -14.19
C GLY A 423 -14.23 14.82 -13.37
N THR A 424 -14.25 14.71 -12.05
CA THR A 424 -14.03 15.84 -11.13
C THR A 424 -12.64 16.44 -11.28
N ALA A 425 -11.61 15.61 -11.45
CA ALA A 425 -10.25 16.10 -11.70
C ALA A 425 -10.17 16.90 -13.03
N LYS A 426 -10.86 16.42 -14.07
CA LYS A 426 -10.92 17.12 -15.36
C LYS A 426 -11.59 18.50 -15.22
N GLU A 427 -12.77 18.56 -14.61
CA GLU A 427 -13.52 19.79 -14.37
C GLU A 427 -12.68 20.79 -13.55
N THR A 428 -12.14 20.37 -12.41
CA THR A 428 -11.31 21.22 -11.54
C THR A 428 -10.05 21.72 -12.26
N SER A 429 -9.39 20.87 -13.04
CA SER A 429 -8.19 21.26 -13.81
C SER A 429 -8.52 22.25 -14.92
N GLN A 430 -9.69 22.12 -15.56
CA GLN A 430 -10.17 23.09 -16.57
C GLN A 430 -10.49 24.44 -15.93
N GLU A 431 -11.22 24.46 -14.82
CA GLU A 431 -11.56 25.70 -14.09
C GLU A 431 -10.31 26.47 -13.64
N LEU A 432 -9.23 25.75 -13.29
CA LEU A 432 -7.95 26.34 -12.90
C LEU A 432 -7.04 26.68 -14.09
N GLY A 433 -7.49 26.49 -15.34
CA GLY A 433 -6.71 26.75 -16.54
C GLY A 433 -5.49 25.86 -16.74
N LYS A 434 -5.45 24.71 -16.05
CA LYS A 434 -4.29 23.80 -16.07
C LYS A 434 -4.21 22.90 -17.29
N LEU A 435 -5.29 22.81 -18.06
CA LEU A 435 -5.39 22.03 -19.29
C LEU A 435 -5.30 22.89 -20.56
N ASP A 436 -5.07 24.20 -20.41
CA ASP A 436 -5.03 25.15 -21.54
C ASP A 436 -3.87 24.85 -22.49
N GLY A 437 -4.18 24.81 -23.78
CA GLY A 437 -3.19 24.56 -24.84
C GLY A 437 -2.79 23.10 -25.04
N LEU A 438 -3.45 22.15 -24.33
CA LEU A 438 -3.25 20.71 -24.50
C LEU A 438 -4.26 20.14 -25.51
N SER A 439 -3.89 19.05 -26.18
CA SER A 439 -4.82 18.26 -26.96
C SER A 439 -5.86 17.58 -26.06
N GLN A 440 -6.99 17.16 -26.63
CA GLN A 440 -8.02 16.44 -25.87
C GLN A 440 -7.47 15.15 -25.23
N GLU A 441 -6.65 14.40 -25.96
CA GLU A 441 -6.02 13.17 -25.48
C GLU A 441 -5.07 13.42 -24.30
N GLU A 442 -4.23 14.45 -24.39
CA GLU A 442 -3.34 14.86 -23.30
C GLU A 442 -4.15 15.31 -22.07
N ALA A 443 -5.19 16.12 -22.27
CA ALA A 443 -6.06 16.57 -21.18
C ALA A 443 -6.78 15.41 -20.50
N ASP A 444 -7.29 14.43 -21.24
CA ASP A 444 -7.95 13.24 -20.71
C ASP A 444 -6.96 12.35 -19.93
N ASN A 445 -5.74 12.18 -20.45
CA ASN A 445 -4.71 11.41 -19.74
C ASN A 445 -4.27 12.11 -18.45
N ILE A 446 -4.10 13.44 -18.46
CA ILE A 446 -3.78 14.20 -17.23
C ILE A 446 -4.91 14.10 -16.22
N ALA A 447 -6.18 14.25 -16.67
CA ALA A 447 -7.34 14.07 -15.80
C ALA A 447 -7.37 12.68 -15.15
N ARG A 448 -7.05 11.62 -15.90
CA ARG A 448 -6.91 10.26 -15.38
C ARG A 448 -5.81 10.17 -14.32
N ILE A 449 -4.61 10.68 -14.62
CA ILE A 449 -3.46 10.64 -13.70
C ILE A 449 -3.79 11.40 -12.41
N VAL A 450 -4.41 12.57 -12.51
CA VAL A 450 -4.77 13.42 -11.35
C VAL A 450 -5.89 12.82 -10.56
N GLY A 451 -6.97 12.36 -11.19
CA GLY A 451 -8.12 11.76 -10.52
C GLY A 451 -7.77 10.49 -9.76
N LEU A 452 -7.05 9.57 -10.42
CA LEU A 452 -6.56 8.34 -9.77
C LEU A 452 -5.48 8.64 -8.73
N GLY A 453 -4.60 9.62 -8.97
CA GLY A 453 -3.61 10.08 -8.01
C GLY A 453 -4.24 10.63 -6.74
N ALA A 454 -5.32 11.41 -6.86
CA ALA A 454 -6.08 11.94 -5.74
C ALA A 454 -6.69 10.81 -4.90
N LEU A 455 -7.37 9.86 -5.53
CA LEU A 455 -7.95 8.68 -4.88
C LEU A 455 -6.91 7.86 -4.12
N LYS A 456 -5.85 7.46 -4.82
CA LYS A 456 -4.78 6.62 -4.27
C LYS A 456 -4.07 7.29 -3.11
N TYR A 457 -3.66 8.54 -3.28
CA TYR A 457 -2.93 9.28 -2.26
C TYR A 457 -3.79 9.46 -1.00
N PHE A 458 -5.06 9.85 -1.15
CA PHE A 458 -5.96 10.09 -0.01
C PHE A 458 -6.16 8.83 0.83
N ILE A 459 -6.26 7.67 0.18
CA ILE A 459 -6.36 6.38 0.87
C ILE A 459 -5.05 5.98 1.54
N LEU A 460 -3.91 6.16 0.85
CA LEU A 460 -2.60 5.66 1.29
C LEU A 460 -1.89 6.57 2.30
N LYS A 461 -2.25 7.86 2.39
CA LYS A 461 -1.65 8.78 3.39
C LYS A 461 -2.09 8.49 4.83
N VAL A 462 -3.19 7.77 5.02
CA VAL A 462 -3.73 7.40 6.32
C VAL A 462 -3.09 6.09 6.79
N ASP A 463 -2.74 5.98 8.09
CA ASP A 463 -2.28 4.71 8.68
C ASP A 463 -3.31 3.61 8.37
N ALA A 464 -2.85 2.54 7.74
CA ALA A 464 -3.70 1.47 7.25
C ALA A 464 -4.58 0.86 8.35
N ARG A 465 -4.09 0.80 9.59
CA ARG A 465 -4.82 0.23 10.75
C ARG A 465 -6.04 1.05 11.18
N LYS A 466 -6.12 2.32 10.76
CA LYS A 466 -7.23 3.22 11.12
C LYS A 466 -8.39 3.05 10.14
N ASN A 467 -9.60 3.14 10.66
CA ASN A 467 -10.75 3.41 9.82
C ASN A 467 -10.63 4.82 9.22
N MET A 468 -11.16 5.00 8.03
CA MET A 468 -11.10 6.29 7.36
C MET A 468 -12.39 6.60 6.62
N THR A 469 -12.64 7.89 6.45
CA THR A 469 -13.67 8.42 5.56
C THR A 469 -12.99 8.98 4.32
N PHE A 470 -13.33 8.45 3.15
CA PHE A 470 -12.85 8.98 1.87
C PHE A 470 -13.78 10.10 1.40
N ASN A 471 -13.23 11.29 1.21
CA ASN A 471 -13.95 12.45 0.69
C ASN A 471 -13.45 12.79 -0.73
N PRO A 472 -14.22 12.51 -1.78
CA PRO A 472 -13.84 12.80 -3.17
C PRO A 472 -13.44 14.25 -3.41
N LYS A 473 -14.20 15.21 -2.89
CA LYS A 473 -13.94 16.65 -3.08
C LYS A 473 -12.65 17.13 -2.42
N GLU A 474 -12.42 16.70 -1.18
CA GLU A 474 -11.19 17.06 -0.46
C GLU A 474 -9.95 16.42 -1.07
N SER A 475 -10.08 15.26 -1.69
CA SER A 475 -8.96 14.53 -2.28
C SER A 475 -8.37 15.20 -3.52
N ILE A 476 -9.14 16.02 -4.22
CA ILE A 476 -8.74 16.73 -5.47
C ILE A 476 -8.25 18.17 -5.21
N ASP A 477 -8.14 18.61 -3.97
CA ASP A 477 -7.62 19.93 -3.65
C ASP A 477 -6.13 20.07 -4.06
N PHE A 478 -5.82 21.14 -4.83
CA PHE A 478 -4.46 21.46 -5.26
C PHE A 478 -3.62 22.23 -4.25
N ASN A 479 -4.17 22.59 -3.10
CA ASN A 479 -3.51 23.37 -2.06
C ASN A 479 -3.35 22.60 -0.72
N GLY A 480 -3.98 21.44 -0.60
CA GLY A 480 -3.99 20.64 0.62
C GLY A 480 -2.95 19.50 0.64
N ASN A 481 -3.00 18.66 1.66
CA ASN A 481 -2.24 17.42 1.72
C ASN A 481 -2.92 16.36 0.82
N THR A 482 -2.68 16.45 -0.49
CA THR A 482 -3.36 15.69 -1.54
C THR A 482 -2.38 15.21 -2.62
N GLY A 483 -2.80 14.19 -3.38
CA GLY A 483 -2.07 13.74 -4.57
C GLY A 483 -1.87 14.85 -5.61
N PRO A 484 -2.93 15.59 -6.00
CA PRO A 484 -2.82 16.69 -6.95
C PRO A 484 -1.84 17.80 -6.56
N PHE A 485 -1.70 18.12 -5.27
CA PHE A 485 -0.69 19.08 -4.79
C PHE A 485 0.74 18.61 -5.10
N ILE A 486 1.00 17.32 -4.84
CA ILE A 486 2.32 16.71 -5.12
C ILE A 486 2.57 16.65 -6.64
N GLN A 487 1.58 16.19 -7.40
CA GLN A 487 1.65 16.06 -8.85
C GLN A 487 1.86 17.43 -9.53
N TYR A 488 1.17 18.45 -9.07
CA TYR A 488 1.34 19.81 -9.57
C TYR A 488 2.74 20.37 -9.28
N THR A 489 3.29 20.09 -8.09
CA THR A 489 4.66 20.51 -7.75
C THR A 489 5.67 19.80 -8.65
N TYR A 490 5.50 18.50 -8.91
CA TYR A 490 6.32 17.77 -9.87
C TYR A 490 6.27 18.39 -11.27
N ALA A 491 5.08 18.63 -11.82
CA ALA A 491 4.89 19.25 -13.14
C ALA A 491 5.50 20.66 -13.21
N ARG A 492 5.42 21.45 -12.12
CA ARG A 492 6.09 22.75 -11.99
C ARG A 492 7.60 22.61 -12.13
N ILE A 493 8.21 21.66 -11.45
CA ILE A 493 9.65 21.41 -11.56
C ILE A 493 10.02 21.05 -13.00
N GLN A 494 9.25 20.15 -13.63
CA GLN A 494 9.49 19.77 -15.02
C GLN A 494 9.40 20.98 -15.98
N SER A 495 8.49 21.91 -15.72
CA SER A 495 8.40 23.16 -16.48
C SER A 495 9.63 24.06 -16.31
N VAL A 496 10.19 24.13 -15.10
CA VAL A 496 11.43 24.90 -14.84
C VAL A 496 12.61 24.26 -15.57
N LEU A 497 12.73 22.94 -15.53
CA LEU A 497 13.82 22.20 -16.20
C LEU A 497 13.75 22.37 -17.74
N ARG A 498 12.56 22.24 -18.34
CA ARG A 498 12.38 22.49 -19.80
C ARG A 498 12.78 23.91 -20.19
N LYS A 499 12.37 24.93 -19.42
CA LYS A 499 12.76 26.32 -19.70
C LYS A 499 14.27 26.53 -19.56
N ALA A 500 14.94 25.86 -18.65
CA ALA A 500 16.38 25.90 -18.54
C ALA A 500 17.05 25.31 -19.80
N GLU A 501 16.59 24.15 -20.26
CA GLU A 501 17.07 23.49 -21.47
C GLU A 501 16.85 24.35 -22.71
N GLU A 502 15.66 24.94 -22.89
CA GLU A 502 15.33 25.88 -23.98
C GLU A 502 16.26 27.10 -24.02
N THR A 503 16.80 27.52 -22.89
CA THR A 503 17.77 28.61 -22.75
C THR A 503 19.23 28.15 -22.82
N GLY A 504 19.47 26.85 -23.07
CA GLY A 504 20.80 26.28 -23.22
C GLY A 504 21.52 26.02 -21.90
N ILE A 505 20.82 26.04 -20.76
CA ILE A 505 21.40 25.71 -19.44
C ILE A 505 21.36 24.21 -19.26
N THR A 506 22.54 23.61 -19.00
CA THR A 506 22.68 22.17 -18.75
C THR A 506 23.13 21.92 -17.30
N ILE A 507 22.59 20.89 -16.67
CA ILE A 507 23.01 20.44 -15.34
C ILE A 507 24.21 19.50 -15.51
N PRO A 508 25.39 19.81 -14.93
CA PRO A 508 26.55 18.95 -15.05
C PRO A 508 26.41 17.71 -14.17
N ALA A 509 27.09 16.63 -14.54
CA ALA A 509 27.12 15.39 -13.75
C ALA A 509 27.77 15.58 -12.36
N ILE A 510 28.64 16.57 -12.20
CA ILE A 510 29.25 16.95 -10.91
C ILE A 510 28.95 18.43 -10.69
N LEU A 511 28.27 18.73 -9.59
CA LEU A 511 27.84 20.09 -9.26
C LEU A 511 29.01 20.95 -8.78
N PRO A 512 28.99 22.26 -9.05
CA PRO A 512 30.03 23.17 -8.62
C PRO A 512 30.08 23.30 -7.09
N THR A 513 31.29 23.35 -6.56
CA THR A 513 31.58 23.61 -5.14
C THR A 513 31.97 25.08 -4.92
N GLY A 514 32.18 25.46 -3.66
CA GLY A 514 32.57 26.83 -3.30
C GLY A 514 31.43 27.84 -3.32
N ILE A 515 30.19 27.39 -3.42
CA ILE A 515 28.98 28.22 -3.26
C ILE A 515 28.46 28.13 -1.84
N ARG A 516 27.89 29.23 -1.34
CA ARG A 516 27.24 29.26 -0.03
C ARG A 516 25.77 28.88 -0.19
N LEU A 517 25.34 27.87 0.53
CA LEU A 517 23.96 27.42 0.56
C LEU A 517 23.16 28.16 1.65
N SER A 518 21.87 28.31 1.42
CA SER A 518 20.90 28.76 2.42
C SER A 518 20.41 27.55 3.27
N GLU A 519 19.89 27.81 4.46
CA GLU A 519 19.29 26.79 5.32
C GLU A 519 18.18 25.98 4.62
N LYS A 520 17.43 26.61 3.71
CA LYS A 520 16.38 25.92 2.95
C LYS A 520 16.95 24.95 1.91
N GLU A 521 18.04 25.33 1.25
CA GLU A 521 18.75 24.44 0.32
C GLU A 521 19.37 23.25 1.05
N GLU A 522 20.03 23.49 2.17
CA GLU A 522 20.59 22.45 3.03
C GLU A 522 19.51 21.52 3.59
N GLY A 523 18.38 22.08 4.05
CA GLY A 523 17.24 21.33 4.54
C GLY A 523 16.62 20.40 3.48
N LEU A 524 16.51 20.86 2.23
CA LEU A 524 16.04 20.03 1.12
C LEU A 524 16.99 18.89 0.80
N ILE A 525 18.31 19.14 0.81
CA ILE A 525 19.32 18.08 0.59
C ILE A 525 19.20 17.01 1.68
N GLN A 526 19.06 17.44 2.95
CA GLN A 526 18.86 16.51 4.06
C GLN A 526 17.60 15.66 3.85
N MET A 527 16.48 16.27 3.46
CA MET A 527 15.25 15.53 3.19
C MET A 527 15.43 14.52 2.05
N LEU A 528 16.13 14.90 0.98
CA LEU A 528 16.45 13.96 -0.12
C LEU A 528 17.29 12.78 0.38
N ALA A 529 18.29 13.04 1.23
CA ALA A 529 19.12 12.00 1.80
C ALA A 529 18.34 11.04 2.73
N ASP A 530 17.38 11.57 3.47
CA ASP A 530 16.52 10.81 4.40
C ASP A 530 15.61 9.80 3.67
N PHE A 531 15.39 9.93 2.37
CA PHE A 531 14.51 9.05 1.59
C PHE A 531 14.86 7.57 1.73
N SER A 532 16.15 7.23 1.75
CA SER A 532 16.60 5.84 1.95
C SER A 532 16.13 5.26 3.29
N ALA A 533 16.22 6.05 4.36
CA ALA A 533 15.75 5.65 5.69
C ALA A 533 14.21 5.51 5.73
N VAL A 534 13.50 6.42 5.07
CA VAL A 534 12.02 6.39 4.96
C VAL A 534 11.55 5.12 4.23
N VAL A 535 12.18 4.76 3.11
CA VAL A 535 11.84 3.53 2.37
C VAL A 535 12.11 2.30 3.22
N LYS A 536 13.24 2.25 3.91
CA LYS A 536 13.61 1.14 4.80
C LYS A 536 12.62 0.99 5.96
N GLU A 537 12.26 2.09 6.60
CA GLU A 537 11.27 2.08 7.69
C GLU A 537 9.90 1.64 7.19
N ALA A 538 9.44 2.18 6.05
CA ALA A 538 8.18 1.79 5.44
C ALA A 538 8.12 0.29 5.11
N GLY A 539 9.23 -0.31 4.65
CA GLY A 539 9.33 -1.75 4.42
C GLY A 539 9.33 -2.58 5.70
N THR A 540 9.96 -2.09 6.76
CA THR A 540 10.01 -2.78 8.06
C THR A 540 8.68 -2.73 8.81
N THR A 541 7.99 -1.59 8.74
CA THR A 541 6.73 -1.34 9.46
C THR A 541 5.48 -1.60 8.60
N TYR A 542 5.67 -1.94 7.33
CA TYR A 542 4.59 -2.09 6.34
C TYR A 542 3.72 -0.84 6.26
N SER A 543 4.34 0.34 6.08
CA SER A 543 3.65 1.63 6.16
C SER A 543 3.70 2.44 4.87
N PRO A 544 2.75 2.24 3.93
CA PRO A 544 2.61 3.13 2.77
C PRO A 544 2.43 4.61 3.15
N SER A 545 1.75 4.88 4.27
CA SER A 545 1.53 6.25 4.76
C SER A 545 2.82 7.00 5.11
N GLY A 546 3.87 6.29 5.51
CA GLY A 546 5.20 6.88 5.74
C GLY A 546 5.77 7.50 4.46
N ILE A 547 5.68 6.79 3.32
CA ILE A 547 6.09 7.29 2.01
C ILE A 547 5.22 8.47 1.57
N ALA A 548 3.89 8.34 1.70
CA ALA A 548 2.94 9.37 1.27
C ALA A 548 3.19 10.70 1.99
N ASN A 549 3.30 10.67 3.32
CA ASN A 549 3.53 11.86 4.11
C ASN A 549 4.93 12.47 3.86
N TYR A 550 5.95 11.64 3.68
CA TYR A 550 7.27 12.11 3.28
C TYR A 550 7.24 12.86 1.93
N CYS A 551 6.57 12.33 0.92
CA CYS A 551 6.44 13.01 -0.38
C CYS A 551 5.74 14.38 -0.23
N TYR A 552 4.70 14.45 0.58
CA TYR A 552 4.03 15.71 0.86
C TYR A 552 4.94 16.72 1.56
N ASP A 553 5.63 16.30 2.61
CA ASP A 553 6.54 17.19 3.35
C ASP A 553 7.67 17.71 2.45
N LEU A 554 8.25 16.85 1.60
CA LEU A 554 9.28 17.23 0.66
C LEU A 554 8.80 18.30 -0.33
N VAL A 555 7.63 18.11 -0.96
CA VAL A 555 7.12 19.11 -1.92
C VAL A 555 6.64 20.38 -1.24
N LYS A 556 6.18 20.32 0.00
CA LYS A 556 5.83 21.49 0.80
C LYS A 556 7.05 22.37 1.06
N GLU A 557 8.16 21.77 1.51
CA GLU A 557 9.43 22.49 1.71
C GLU A 557 10.00 23.01 0.39
N TYR A 558 9.92 22.22 -0.70
CA TYR A 558 10.32 22.68 -2.02
C TYR A 558 9.50 23.88 -2.52
N ASN A 559 8.18 23.91 -2.30
CA ASN A 559 7.35 25.04 -2.70
C ASN A 559 7.71 26.33 -1.91
N GLN A 560 8.13 26.23 -0.65
CA GLN A 560 8.66 27.37 0.11
C GLN A 560 9.99 27.86 -0.47
N PHE A 561 10.91 26.93 -0.80
CA PHE A 561 12.16 27.26 -1.47
C PHE A 561 11.90 27.94 -2.83
N TYR A 562 11.02 27.37 -3.67
CA TYR A 562 10.67 27.91 -4.98
C TYR A 562 10.06 29.32 -4.91
N HIS A 563 9.30 29.60 -3.85
CA HIS A 563 8.73 30.93 -3.62
C HIS A 563 9.81 31.96 -3.24
N ASP A 564 10.75 31.57 -2.39
CA ASP A 564 11.74 32.50 -1.83
C ASP A 564 12.95 32.71 -2.74
N PHE A 565 13.25 31.75 -3.62
CA PHE A 565 14.43 31.80 -4.48
C PHE A 565 14.03 31.72 -5.97
N SER A 566 14.47 32.73 -6.73
CA SER A 566 14.35 32.68 -8.19
C SER A 566 15.42 31.75 -8.75
N ILE A 567 15.02 30.65 -9.42
CA ILE A 567 15.96 29.69 -9.98
C ILE A 567 16.55 30.20 -11.30
N LEU A 568 15.71 30.48 -12.30
CA LEU A 568 16.15 30.86 -13.63
C LEU A 568 16.69 32.30 -13.73
N ARG A 569 16.31 33.17 -12.79
CA ARG A 569 16.79 34.58 -12.73
C ARG A 569 17.96 34.77 -11.79
N GLU A 570 18.49 33.68 -11.19
CA GLU A 570 19.71 33.75 -10.38
C GLU A 570 20.89 34.24 -11.26
N GLU A 571 21.61 35.23 -10.77
CA GLU A 571 22.73 35.84 -11.51
C GLU A 571 24.02 34.99 -11.39
N ASN A 572 24.21 34.34 -10.27
CA ASN A 572 25.34 33.44 -10.07
C ASN A 572 25.10 32.10 -10.79
N GLU A 573 25.80 31.89 -11.88
CA GLU A 573 25.64 30.71 -12.74
C GLU A 573 25.83 29.38 -11.99
N SER A 574 26.81 29.32 -11.08
CA SER A 574 27.05 28.09 -10.26
C SER A 574 25.86 27.82 -9.32
N LEU A 575 25.30 28.84 -8.69
CA LEU A 575 24.15 28.72 -7.83
C LEU A 575 22.86 28.41 -8.61
N LYS A 576 22.69 28.98 -9.80
CA LYS A 576 21.61 28.67 -10.73
C LYS A 576 21.58 27.20 -11.10
N VAL A 577 22.71 26.68 -11.56
CA VAL A 577 22.89 25.28 -11.95
C VAL A 577 22.67 24.34 -10.76
N PHE A 578 23.18 24.71 -9.58
CA PHE A 578 22.95 23.98 -8.33
C PHE A 578 21.44 23.90 -8.00
N ARG A 579 20.71 25.01 -8.07
CA ARG A 579 19.26 25.05 -7.79
C ARG A 579 18.44 24.25 -8.81
N LEU A 580 18.85 24.22 -10.05
CA LEU A 580 18.26 23.35 -11.07
C LEU A 580 18.49 21.88 -10.75
N ALA A 581 19.70 21.50 -10.37
CA ALA A 581 20.01 20.14 -9.97
C ALA A 581 19.27 19.72 -8.68
N LEU A 582 19.15 20.61 -7.69
CA LEU A 582 18.35 20.39 -6.49
C LEU A 582 16.89 20.13 -6.85
N SER A 583 16.30 20.95 -7.73
CA SER A 583 14.93 20.79 -8.22
C SER A 583 14.74 19.47 -8.96
N GLU A 584 15.66 19.09 -9.84
CA GLU A 584 15.63 17.82 -10.56
C GLU A 584 15.66 16.62 -9.61
N ASN A 585 16.50 16.68 -8.56
CA ASN A 585 16.57 15.61 -7.56
C ASN A 585 15.31 15.56 -6.67
N VAL A 586 14.70 16.68 -6.34
CA VAL A 586 13.37 16.70 -5.70
C VAL A 586 12.33 16.00 -6.57
N ALA A 587 12.26 16.33 -7.86
CA ALA A 587 11.35 15.67 -8.80
C ALA A 587 11.63 14.16 -8.91
N LYS A 588 12.90 13.75 -8.98
CA LYS A 588 13.32 12.35 -9.00
C LYS A 588 12.80 11.59 -7.77
N ILE A 589 13.03 12.11 -6.58
CA ILE A 589 12.61 11.47 -5.33
C ILE A 589 11.08 11.45 -5.21
N VAL A 590 10.39 12.51 -5.59
CA VAL A 590 8.92 12.53 -5.65
C VAL A 590 8.39 11.45 -6.59
N ARG A 591 8.96 11.31 -7.79
CA ARG A 591 8.56 10.27 -8.75
C ARG A 591 8.80 8.87 -8.19
N LEU A 592 9.94 8.63 -7.55
CA LEU A 592 10.25 7.34 -6.91
C LEU A 592 9.27 7.05 -5.77
N GLY A 593 9.05 7.99 -4.86
CA GLY A 593 8.15 7.81 -3.73
C GLY A 593 6.68 7.61 -4.15
N MET A 594 6.18 8.44 -5.06
CA MET A 594 4.83 8.28 -5.61
C MET A 594 4.70 6.96 -6.40
N GLY A 595 5.75 6.55 -7.11
CA GLY A 595 5.80 5.25 -7.79
C GLY A 595 5.68 4.07 -6.85
N LEU A 596 6.28 4.12 -5.64
CA LEU A 596 6.10 3.10 -4.60
C LEU A 596 4.64 2.98 -4.16
N LEU A 597 3.89 4.07 -4.22
CA LEU A 597 2.45 4.10 -3.93
C LEU A 597 1.58 3.70 -5.14
N GLY A 598 2.18 3.41 -6.29
CA GLY A 598 1.46 3.16 -7.54
C GLY A 598 0.76 4.39 -8.10
N ILE A 599 1.30 5.59 -7.83
CA ILE A 599 0.77 6.88 -8.27
C ILE A 599 1.67 7.46 -9.35
N GLU A 600 1.08 7.74 -10.51
CA GLU A 600 1.75 8.42 -11.61
C GLU A 600 1.87 9.93 -11.33
N VAL A 601 2.92 10.55 -11.83
CA VAL A 601 3.12 12.01 -11.78
C VAL A 601 3.25 12.56 -13.21
N PRO A 602 2.45 13.57 -13.59
CA PRO A 602 2.43 14.07 -14.97
C PRO A 602 3.57 15.07 -15.21
N GLU A 603 4.15 15.01 -16.40
CA GLU A 603 5.21 15.94 -16.84
C GLU A 603 4.71 17.38 -17.06
N ARG A 604 3.42 17.52 -17.37
CA ARG A 604 2.72 18.80 -17.63
C ARG A 604 1.38 18.80 -16.90
N MET A 605 1.00 20.00 -16.49
CA MET A 605 -0.26 20.18 -15.79
C MET A 605 -0.67 21.67 -15.78
#